data_079ac661b4533c70c9b97187bdc7a0bd
#
_entry.id   079ac661b4533c70c9b97187bdc7a0bd
#
_cell.length_a   1.000
_cell.length_b   1.000
_cell.length_c   1.000
_cell.angle_alpha   90.00
_cell.angle_beta   90.00
_cell.angle_gamma   90.00
#
_symmetry.space_group_name_H-M   'P 1'
#
loop_
_entity.id
_entity.type
_entity.pdbx_description
1 polymer ?
#
loop_
_entity_poly.entity_id
_entity_poly.type
_entity_poly.pdbx_seq_one_letter_code
_entity_poly.pdbx_strand_id
1 'polypeptide(L)'
;MKSKRKKEIGEILAAYEQIRNDIEKKFRQFENTGSRLNKKEIFRELCFCILTVQSRAENCWKCIELLDNTGLLEKGSFEEISNRLKGVRFHNNKAQRIIEARSSLETLMHLLKQENDSKKIRQWLVKNIKGIGMKEATHFLRNIGLSDDLAILDRHILRKLNKLGIIKKIPESLSPKKYIEIEKRMQKFAKSIDVPASHLDFVFWYQETGRIFK
;
A
#
# COMPACT_ATOMS: atom_id res chain seq x y z
N MET A 1 17.53 16.63 22.16
CA MET A 1 16.95 16.24 20.84
C MET A 1 17.83 15.31 20.01
N LYS A 2 19.12 15.60 19.77
CA LYS A 2 20.04 14.76 18.96
C LYS A 2 20.20 13.32 19.52
N SER A 3 20.35 13.15 20.85
CA SER A 3 20.50 11.83 21.50
C SER A 3 19.26 10.93 21.31
N LYS A 4 18.05 11.48 21.49
CA LYS A 4 16.79 10.74 21.31
C LYS A 4 16.62 10.25 19.87
N ARG A 5 16.92 11.10 18.89
CA ARG A 5 16.86 10.72 17.46
C ARG A 5 17.87 9.62 17.13
N LYS A 6 19.09 9.68 17.69
CA LYS A 6 20.11 8.63 17.50
C LYS A 6 19.64 7.28 18.02
N LYS A 7 18.99 7.27 19.21
CA LYS A 7 18.39 6.05 19.78
C LYS A 7 17.30 5.49 18.87
N GLU A 8 16.36 6.31 18.41
CA GLU A 8 15.27 5.90 17.50
C GLU A 8 15.82 5.30 16.18
N ILE A 9 16.87 5.89 15.63
CA ILE A 9 17.53 5.35 14.42
C ILE A 9 18.16 3.99 14.72
N GLY A 10 18.82 3.83 15.87
CA GLY A 10 19.37 2.53 16.28
C GLY A 10 18.29 1.45 16.40
N GLU A 11 17.12 1.78 16.97
CA GLU A 11 15.97 0.88 17.06
C GLU A 11 15.40 0.51 15.68
N ILE A 12 15.40 1.44 14.72
CA ILE A 12 14.96 1.18 13.34
C ILE A 12 15.94 0.22 12.65
N LEU A 13 17.25 0.46 12.77
CA LEU A 13 18.26 -0.40 12.15
C LEU A 13 18.25 -1.80 12.75
N ALA A 14 18.14 -1.92 14.07
CA ALA A 14 18.04 -3.22 14.74
C ALA A 14 16.79 -4.00 14.29
N ALA A 15 15.63 -3.34 14.19
CA ALA A 15 14.41 -3.95 13.67
C ALA A 15 14.57 -4.35 12.19
N TYR A 16 15.19 -3.51 11.37
CA TYR A 16 15.43 -3.81 9.96
C TYR A 16 16.31 -5.05 9.78
N GLU A 17 17.44 -5.14 10.48
CA GLU A 17 18.31 -6.33 10.42
C GLU A 17 17.55 -7.61 10.81
N GLN A 18 16.68 -7.53 11.82
CA GLN A 18 15.89 -8.67 12.26
C GLN A 18 14.93 -9.19 11.21
N ILE A 19 14.31 -8.30 10.41
CA ILE A 19 13.21 -8.66 9.50
C ILE A 19 13.58 -8.49 8.01
N ARG A 20 14.82 -8.11 7.70
CA ARG A 20 15.27 -7.83 6.33
C ARG A 20 14.99 -8.98 5.38
N ASN A 21 15.35 -10.20 5.75
CA ASN A 21 15.13 -11.39 4.92
C ASN A 21 13.64 -11.63 4.63
N ASP A 22 12.76 -11.36 5.60
CA ASP A 22 11.32 -11.51 5.42
C ASP A 22 10.76 -10.42 4.50
N ILE A 23 11.27 -9.18 4.62
CA ILE A 23 10.91 -8.09 3.71
C ILE A 23 11.36 -8.46 2.28
N GLU A 24 12.60 -8.86 2.07
CA GLU A 24 13.12 -9.23 0.75
C GLU A 24 12.34 -10.40 0.14
N LYS A 25 11.92 -11.38 0.96
CA LYS A 25 11.05 -12.47 0.51
C LYS A 25 9.68 -11.95 0.05
N LYS A 26 9.11 -10.96 0.75
CA LYS A 26 7.87 -10.28 0.34
C LYS A 26 8.03 -9.54 -0.97
N PHE A 27 9.12 -8.79 -1.15
CA PHE A 27 9.37 -8.08 -2.39
C PHE A 27 9.51 -9.05 -3.58
N ARG A 28 10.22 -10.16 -3.42
CA ARG A 28 10.26 -11.22 -4.48
C ARG A 28 8.86 -11.76 -4.82
N GLN A 29 7.96 -11.90 -3.85
CA GLN A 29 6.57 -12.29 -4.11
C GLN A 29 5.83 -11.21 -4.90
N PHE A 30 6.01 -9.93 -4.55
CA PHE A 30 5.38 -8.80 -5.24
C PHE A 30 5.88 -8.68 -6.69
N GLU A 31 7.18 -8.75 -6.91
CA GLU A 31 7.80 -8.76 -8.24
C GLU A 31 7.27 -9.91 -9.11
N ASN A 32 7.12 -11.10 -8.54
CA ASN A 32 6.56 -12.24 -9.22
C ASN A 32 5.08 -12.04 -9.61
N THR A 33 4.30 -11.37 -8.77
CA THR A 33 2.90 -10.98 -9.10
C THR A 33 2.88 -9.99 -10.26
N GLY A 34 3.73 -8.98 -10.24
CA GLY A 34 3.79 -7.97 -11.30
C GLY A 34 4.34 -8.51 -12.63
N SER A 35 5.42 -9.29 -12.58
CA SER A 35 6.05 -9.84 -13.79
C SER A 35 5.15 -10.78 -14.58
N ARG A 36 4.30 -11.54 -13.89
CA ARG A 36 3.32 -12.42 -14.54
C ARG A 36 2.19 -11.67 -15.21
N LEU A 37 1.89 -10.44 -14.78
CA LEU A 37 0.74 -9.65 -15.24
C LEU A 37 -0.56 -10.47 -15.30
N ASN A 38 -0.75 -11.36 -14.32
CA ASN A 38 -1.96 -12.15 -14.23
C ASN A 38 -3.12 -11.24 -13.82
N LYS A 39 -4.09 -11.10 -14.72
CA LYS A 39 -5.24 -10.19 -14.56
C LYS A 39 -6.00 -10.43 -13.25
N LYS A 40 -6.18 -11.69 -12.86
CA LYS A 40 -6.88 -12.06 -11.63
C LYS A 40 -6.09 -11.64 -10.39
N GLU A 41 -4.78 -11.90 -10.36
CA GLU A 41 -3.90 -11.51 -9.25
C GLU A 41 -3.81 -9.98 -9.12
N ILE A 42 -3.64 -9.27 -10.23
CA ILE A 42 -3.63 -7.79 -10.26
C ILE A 42 -4.94 -7.23 -9.73
N PHE A 43 -6.08 -7.80 -10.12
CA PHE A 43 -7.39 -7.35 -9.65
C PHE A 43 -7.60 -7.61 -8.15
N ARG A 44 -7.12 -8.75 -7.63
CA ARG A 44 -7.13 -9.05 -6.18
C ARG A 44 -6.38 -8.00 -5.38
N GLU A 45 -5.17 -7.63 -5.82
CA GLU A 45 -4.36 -6.62 -5.14
C GLU A 45 -5.02 -5.23 -5.21
N LEU A 46 -5.61 -4.87 -6.34
CA LEU A 46 -6.35 -3.61 -6.48
C LEU A 46 -7.55 -3.56 -5.52
N CYS A 47 -8.37 -4.61 -5.50
CA CYS A 47 -9.53 -4.71 -4.61
C CYS A 47 -9.10 -4.73 -3.13
N PHE A 48 -8.01 -5.40 -2.79
CA PHE A 48 -7.46 -5.35 -1.44
C PHE A 48 -7.14 -3.90 -1.03
N CYS A 49 -6.46 -3.14 -1.88
CA CYS A 49 -6.14 -1.73 -1.59
C CYS A 49 -7.40 -0.85 -1.45
N ILE A 50 -8.45 -1.10 -2.24
CA ILE A 50 -9.75 -0.44 -2.08
C ILE A 50 -10.36 -0.74 -0.69
N LEU A 51 -10.25 -1.99 -0.22
CA LEU A 51 -10.81 -2.39 1.06
C LEU A 51 -10.04 -1.87 2.28
N THR A 52 -8.73 -1.65 2.17
CA THR A 52 -7.88 -1.24 3.32
C THR A 52 -8.12 0.17 3.82
N VAL A 53 -8.82 1.02 3.07
CA VAL A 53 -9.17 2.39 3.51
C VAL A 53 -9.95 2.32 4.83
N GLN A 54 -9.36 2.83 5.92
CA GLN A 54 -9.93 2.82 7.28
C GLN A 54 -10.41 1.44 7.79
N SER A 55 -9.80 0.35 7.31
CA SER A 55 -10.13 -1.01 7.74
C SER A 55 -8.85 -1.80 8.04
N ARG A 56 -8.96 -2.84 8.87
CA ARG A 56 -7.83 -3.72 9.19
C ARG A 56 -7.43 -4.53 7.97
N ALA A 57 -6.18 -4.46 7.57
CA ALA A 57 -5.66 -5.10 6.36
C ALA A 57 -5.87 -6.62 6.35
N GLU A 58 -5.64 -7.29 7.48
CA GLU A 58 -5.83 -8.75 7.62
C GLU A 58 -7.28 -9.16 7.36
N ASN A 59 -8.25 -8.39 7.87
CA ASN A 59 -9.66 -8.66 7.63
C ASN A 59 -10.05 -8.39 6.17
N CYS A 60 -9.52 -7.33 5.59
CA CYS A 60 -9.72 -7.03 4.16
C CYS A 60 -9.19 -8.16 3.28
N TRP A 61 -8.02 -8.71 3.60
CA TRP A 61 -7.44 -9.81 2.85
C TRP A 61 -8.29 -11.07 2.91
N LYS A 62 -8.78 -11.45 4.11
CA LYS A 62 -9.72 -12.58 4.27
C LYS A 62 -10.98 -12.41 3.42
N CYS A 63 -11.53 -11.20 3.36
CA CYS A 63 -12.69 -10.90 2.51
C CYS A 63 -12.34 -11.06 1.02
N ILE A 64 -11.18 -10.60 0.58
CA ILE A 64 -10.71 -10.76 -0.81
C ILE A 64 -10.54 -12.24 -1.15
N GLU A 65 -9.90 -13.04 -0.30
CA GLU A 65 -9.76 -14.49 -0.51
C GLU A 65 -11.13 -15.18 -0.63
N LEU A 66 -12.09 -14.82 0.23
CA LEU A 66 -13.45 -15.37 0.16
C LEU A 66 -14.14 -15.00 -1.15
N LEU A 67 -14.08 -13.74 -1.57
CA LEU A 67 -14.69 -13.27 -2.82
C LEU A 67 -14.03 -13.92 -4.04
N ASP A 68 -12.71 -14.10 -4.03
CA ASP A 68 -11.97 -14.73 -5.10
C ASP A 68 -12.28 -16.22 -5.23
N ASN A 69 -12.24 -16.95 -4.11
CA ASN A 69 -12.52 -18.39 -4.08
C ASN A 69 -13.96 -18.73 -4.49
N THR A 70 -14.89 -17.80 -4.32
CA THR A 70 -16.31 -17.96 -4.74
C THR A 70 -16.60 -17.37 -6.12
N GLY A 71 -15.60 -16.81 -6.83
CA GLY A 71 -15.78 -16.14 -8.12
C GLY A 71 -16.52 -14.79 -8.05
N LEU A 72 -16.93 -14.38 -6.85
CA LEU A 72 -17.69 -13.14 -6.66
C LEU A 72 -16.86 -11.88 -6.90
N LEU A 73 -15.55 -11.97 -6.75
CA LEU A 73 -14.67 -10.83 -7.04
C LEU A 73 -14.79 -10.38 -8.51
N GLU A 74 -14.96 -11.33 -9.43
CA GLU A 74 -15.08 -11.06 -10.87
C GLU A 74 -16.52 -10.82 -11.32
N LYS A 75 -17.49 -11.57 -10.78
CA LYS A 75 -18.86 -11.64 -11.32
C LYS A 75 -19.98 -11.35 -10.31
N GLY A 76 -19.64 -11.22 -9.02
CA GLY A 76 -20.66 -11.01 -7.97
C GLY A 76 -21.42 -9.70 -8.14
N SER A 77 -22.70 -9.72 -7.77
CA SER A 77 -23.55 -8.52 -7.67
C SER A 77 -23.11 -7.64 -6.48
N PHE A 78 -23.69 -6.45 -6.40
CA PHE A 78 -23.47 -5.54 -5.28
C PHE A 78 -23.84 -6.21 -3.94
N GLU A 79 -25.00 -6.84 -3.86
CA GLU A 79 -25.53 -7.50 -2.67
C GLU A 79 -24.63 -8.66 -2.23
N GLU A 80 -24.21 -9.50 -3.17
CA GLU A 80 -23.34 -10.64 -2.90
C GLU A 80 -21.98 -10.20 -2.35
N ILE A 81 -21.37 -9.17 -2.94
CA ILE A 81 -20.08 -8.64 -2.48
C ILE A 81 -20.26 -7.97 -1.13
N SER A 82 -21.23 -7.05 -0.98
CA SER A 82 -21.45 -6.29 0.24
C SER A 82 -21.68 -7.22 1.45
N ASN A 83 -22.47 -8.28 1.28
CA ASN A 83 -22.75 -9.27 2.33
C ASN A 83 -21.51 -10.08 2.77
N ARG A 84 -20.47 -10.16 1.93
CA ARG A 84 -19.21 -10.85 2.24
C ARG A 84 -18.15 -9.95 2.85
N LEU A 85 -18.33 -8.63 2.87
CA LEU A 85 -17.39 -7.66 3.43
C LEU A 85 -17.61 -7.44 4.94
N LYS A 86 -17.79 -8.52 5.71
CA LYS A 86 -18.01 -8.45 7.16
C LYS A 86 -16.82 -7.83 7.89
N GLY A 87 -17.09 -6.83 8.73
CA GLY A 87 -16.08 -6.12 9.51
C GLY A 87 -15.21 -5.14 8.69
N VAL A 88 -15.49 -4.95 7.41
CA VAL A 88 -14.90 -3.89 6.58
C VAL A 88 -15.73 -2.63 6.71
N ARG A 89 -15.12 -1.52 7.15
CA ARG A 89 -15.81 -0.24 7.26
C ARG A 89 -16.26 0.26 5.88
N PHE A 90 -17.46 0.84 5.82
CA PHE A 90 -18.05 1.34 4.57
C PHE A 90 -18.20 0.26 3.49
N HIS A 91 -18.55 -0.96 3.90
CA HIS A 91 -18.62 -2.13 3.03
C HIS A 91 -19.48 -1.92 1.77
N ASN A 92 -20.63 -1.22 1.89
CA ASN A 92 -21.47 -0.89 0.74
C ASN A 92 -20.74 -0.03 -0.30
N ASN A 93 -20.11 1.08 0.13
CA ASN A 93 -19.36 1.92 -0.78
C ASN A 93 -18.19 1.17 -1.42
N LYS A 94 -17.56 0.27 -0.67
CA LYS A 94 -16.43 -0.53 -1.16
C LYS A 94 -16.87 -1.64 -2.11
N ALA A 95 -18.00 -2.28 -1.87
CA ALA A 95 -18.62 -3.21 -2.81
C ALA A 95 -18.89 -2.53 -4.16
N GLN A 96 -19.47 -1.34 -4.13
CA GLN A 96 -19.70 -0.55 -5.33
C GLN A 96 -18.38 -0.19 -6.06
N ARG A 97 -17.36 0.20 -5.32
CA ARG A 97 -16.02 0.52 -5.90
C ARG A 97 -15.34 -0.69 -6.53
N ILE A 98 -15.49 -1.89 -5.97
CA ILE A 98 -15.00 -3.13 -6.58
C ILE A 98 -15.69 -3.37 -7.94
N ILE A 99 -17.01 -3.21 -8.01
CA ILE A 99 -17.76 -3.35 -9.27
C ILE A 99 -17.29 -2.32 -10.30
N GLU A 100 -17.17 -1.07 -9.91
CA GLU A 100 -16.67 0.00 -10.80
C GLU A 100 -15.22 -0.27 -11.27
N ALA A 101 -14.37 -0.79 -10.39
CA ALA A 101 -12.99 -1.12 -10.74
C ALA A 101 -12.88 -2.24 -11.79
N ARG A 102 -13.88 -3.14 -11.89
CA ARG A 102 -13.92 -4.16 -12.95
C ARG A 102 -13.90 -3.54 -14.35
N SER A 103 -14.67 -2.47 -14.56
CA SER A 103 -14.74 -1.80 -15.88
C SER A 103 -13.42 -1.12 -16.27
N SER A 104 -12.58 -0.76 -15.28
CA SER A 104 -11.27 -0.14 -15.51
C SER A 104 -10.14 -1.15 -15.65
N LEU A 105 -10.38 -2.44 -15.39
CA LEU A 105 -9.33 -3.45 -15.29
C LEU A 105 -8.57 -3.67 -16.59
N GLU A 106 -9.26 -3.72 -17.73
CA GLU A 106 -8.59 -3.90 -19.04
C GLU A 106 -7.66 -2.72 -19.35
N THR A 107 -8.13 -1.50 -19.10
CA THR A 107 -7.31 -0.30 -19.29
C THR A 107 -6.11 -0.29 -18.35
N LEU A 108 -6.29 -0.72 -17.10
CA LEU A 108 -5.18 -0.87 -16.15
C LEU A 108 -4.17 -1.90 -16.64
N MET A 109 -4.62 -3.07 -17.10
CA MET A 109 -3.74 -4.12 -17.62
C MET A 109 -2.94 -3.65 -18.83
N HIS A 110 -3.57 -2.86 -19.72
CA HIS A 110 -2.89 -2.27 -20.87
C HIS A 110 -1.83 -1.26 -20.42
N LEU A 111 -2.18 -0.38 -19.46
CA LEU A 111 -1.24 0.59 -18.88
C LEU A 111 -0.03 -0.10 -18.24
N LEU A 112 -0.24 -1.15 -17.43
CA LEU A 112 0.84 -1.88 -16.75
C LEU A 112 1.81 -2.59 -17.73
N LYS A 113 1.37 -2.87 -18.96
CA LYS A 113 2.23 -3.45 -20.01
C LYS A 113 3.08 -2.41 -20.75
N GLN A 114 2.63 -1.16 -20.78
CA GLN A 114 3.26 -0.12 -21.62
C GLN A 114 4.03 0.92 -20.83
N GLU A 115 3.65 1.19 -19.58
CA GLU A 115 4.24 2.23 -18.77
C GLU A 115 5.09 1.62 -17.64
N ASN A 116 6.36 2.03 -17.59
CA ASN A 116 7.30 1.60 -16.55
C ASN A 116 7.49 2.65 -15.45
N ASP A 117 7.00 3.89 -15.63
CA ASP A 117 7.07 4.94 -14.60
C ASP A 117 5.97 4.73 -13.56
N SER A 118 6.35 4.19 -12.41
CA SER A 118 5.45 3.96 -11.27
C SER A 118 4.71 5.23 -10.82
N LYS A 119 5.29 6.41 -10.99
CA LYS A 119 4.65 7.69 -10.63
C LYS A 119 3.52 8.04 -11.60
N LYS A 120 3.68 7.76 -12.88
CA LYS A 120 2.62 7.94 -13.88
C LYS A 120 1.49 6.94 -13.66
N ILE A 121 1.82 5.67 -13.40
CA ILE A 121 0.83 4.65 -13.08
C ILE A 121 0.07 5.04 -11.82
N ARG A 122 0.75 5.52 -10.76
CA ARG A 122 0.11 6.02 -9.54
C ARG A 122 -0.86 7.17 -9.82
N GLN A 123 -0.48 8.14 -10.65
CA GLN A 123 -1.35 9.25 -11.03
C GLN A 123 -2.59 8.77 -11.78
N TRP A 124 -2.42 7.82 -12.68
CA TRP A 124 -3.54 7.22 -13.41
C TRP A 124 -4.51 6.51 -12.47
N LEU A 125 -4.00 5.69 -11.52
CA LEU A 125 -4.81 5.00 -10.51
C LEU A 125 -5.64 5.99 -9.68
N VAL A 126 -5.02 7.05 -9.17
CA VAL A 126 -5.70 8.07 -8.36
C VAL A 126 -6.79 8.78 -9.15
N LYS A 127 -6.59 9.00 -10.44
CA LYS A 127 -7.55 9.68 -11.32
C LYS A 127 -8.71 8.78 -11.74
N ASN A 128 -8.46 7.50 -12.01
CA ASN A 128 -9.40 6.64 -12.73
C ASN A 128 -10.05 5.57 -11.83
N ILE A 129 -9.49 5.23 -10.67
CA ILE A 129 -10.04 4.21 -9.78
C ILE A 129 -10.66 4.87 -8.55
N LYS A 130 -11.98 4.82 -8.45
CA LYS A 130 -12.70 5.38 -7.29
C LYS A 130 -12.30 4.69 -5.99
N GLY A 131 -11.98 5.50 -4.98
CA GLY A 131 -11.58 5.00 -3.66
C GLY A 131 -10.09 4.70 -3.52
N ILE A 132 -9.30 4.96 -4.54
CA ILE A 132 -7.84 4.89 -4.51
C ILE A 132 -7.28 6.31 -4.41
N GLY A 133 -6.60 6.61 -3.30
CA GLY A 133 -5.79 7.82 -3.14
C GLY A 133 -4.31 7.54 -3.39
N MET A 134 -3.46 8.55 -3.14
CA MET A 134 -1.99 8.42 -3.29
C MET A 134 -1.42 7.25 -2.49
N LYS A 135 -1.88 7.06 -1.26
CA LYS A 135 -1.43 5.99 -0.35
C LYS A 135 -1.84 4.61 -0.88
N GLU A 136 -3.09 4.44 -1.27
CA GLU A 136 -3.62 3.16 -1.76
C GLU A 136 -3.00 2.79 -3.11
N ALA A 137 -2.81 3.77 -4.01
CA ALA A 137 -2.14 3.56 -5.28
C ALA A 137 -0.68 3.13 -5.09
N THR A 138 0.04 3.76 -4.16
CA THR A 138 1.41 3.34 -3.80
C THR A 138 1.43 1.93 -3.21
N HIS A 139 0.46 1.61 -2.34
CA HIS A 139 0.33 0.29 -1.74
C HIS A 139 0.07 -0.79 -2.82
N PHE A 140 -0.82 -0.52 -3.76
CA PHE A 140 -1.06 -1.40 -4.89
C PHE A 140 0.20 -1.63 -5.73
N LEU A 141 0.90 -0.56 -6.11
CA LEU A 141 2.14 -0.66 -6.90
C LEU A 141 3.21 -1.47 -6.17
N ARG A 142 3.37 -1.30 -4.85
CA ARG A 142 4.26 -2.13 -4.06
C ARG A 142 3.87 -3.60 -4.13
N ASN A 143 2.60 -3.93 -3.93
CA ASN A 143 2.12 -5.31 -3.90
C ASN A 143 2.21 -6.03 -5.27
N ILE A 144 2.44 -5.28 -6.33
CA ILE A 144 2.72 -5.82 -7.67
C ILE A 144 4.17 -5.56 -8.13
N GLY A 145 5.09 -5.20 -7.21
CA GLY A 145 6.52 -5.06 -7.50
C GLY A 145 6.90 -3.85 -8.35
N LEU A 146 6.08 -2.80 -8.40
CA LEU A 146 6.31 -1.60 -9.23
C LEU A 146 6.51 -0.34 -8.39
N SER A 147 7.16 -0.42 -7.22
CA SER A 147 7.24 0.73 -6.30
C SER A 147 8.62 1.05 -5.75
N ASP A 148 9.68 0.81 -6.49
CA ASP A 148 11.07 0.87 -6.01
C ASP A 148 11.40 2.08 -5.13
N ASP A 149 10.89 3.27 -5.48
CA ASP A 149 11.14 4.52 -4.78
C ASP A 149 9.90 5.16 -4.13
N LEU A 150 8.76 4.50 -4.13
CA LEU A 150 7.54 5.08 -3.58
C LEU A 150 7.40 4.76 -2.10
N ALA A 151 6.81 5.68 -1.32
CA ALA A 151 6.56 5.48 0.10
C ALA A 151 5.06 5.45 0.41
N ILE A 152 4.63 4.47 1.21
CA ILE A 152 3.26 4.39 1.73
C ILE A 152 3.16 5.30 2.95
N LEU A 153 2.44 6.43 2.81
CA LEU A 153 2.29 7.41 3.88
C LEU A 153 0.92 7.28 4.54
N ASP A 154 0.81 6.33 5.45
CA ASP A 154 -0.36 6.22 6.32
C ASP A 154 -0.19 7.01 7.63
N ARG A 155 -1.18 6.98 8.51
CA ARG A 155 -1.15 7.69 9.79
C ARG A 155 -0.04 7.21 10.71
N HIS A 156 0.32 5.92 10.66
CA HIS A 156 1.40 5.36 11.47
C HIS A 156 2.76 5.87 10.98
N ILE A 157 2.99 5.80 9.68
CA ILE A 157 4.20 6.33 9.04
C ILE A 157 4.36 7.83 9.32
N LEU A 158 3.30 8.63 9.16
CA LEU A 158 3.34 10.07 9.44
C LEU A 158 3.69 10.37 10.92
N ARG A 159 3.19 9.59 11.88
CA ARG A 159 3.56 9.73 13.29
C ARG A 159 5.03 9.41 13.52
N LYS A 160 5.54 8.33 12.92
CA LYS A 160 6.98 7.97 12.99
C LYS A 160 7.85 9.06 12.39
N LEU A 161 7.51 9.57 11.20
CA LEU A 161 8.26 10.65 10.55
C LEU A 161 8.25 11.95 11.39
N ASN A 162 7.15 12.26 12.06
CA ASN A 162 7.08 13.38 12.99
C ASN A 162 7.95 13.16 14.24
N LYS A 163 7.88 11.98 14.86
CA LYS A 163 8.71 11.62 16.01
C LYS A 163 10.20 11.68 15.70
N LEU A 164 10.59 11.30 14.49
CA LEU A 164 11.96 11.40 13.97
C LEU A 164 12.38 12.82 13.55
N GLY A 165 11.45 13.80 13.60
CA GLY A 165 11.71 15.17 13.18
C GLY A 165 11.90 15.35 11.66
N ILE A 166 11.46 14.36 10.84
CA ILE A 166 11.50 14.43 9.38
C ILE A 166 10.40 15.36 8.86
N ILE A 167 9.24 15.35 9.52
CA ILE A 167 8.17 16.33 9.32
C ILE A 167 7.90 17.08 10.63
N LYS A 168 7.61 18.39 10.52
CA LYS A 168 7.37 19.25 11.70
C LYS A 168 6.00 18.99 12.33
N LYS A 169 4.98 18.74 11.52
CA LYS A 169 3.59 18.53 11.94
C LYS A 169 2.95 17.43 11.10
N ILE A 170 2.13 16.60 11.72
CA ILE A 170 1.30 15.62 11.02
C ILE A 170 0.17 16.38 10.32
N PRO A 171 0.05 16.31 8.98
CA PRO A 171 -1.02 17.01 8.28
C PRO A 171 -2.38 16.36 8.56
N GLU A 172 -3.43 17.16 8.64
CA GLU A 172 -4.81 16.70 8.79
C GLU A 172 -5.28 15.94 7.54
N SER A 173 -4.90 16.45 6.37
CA SER A 173 -5.14 15.83 5.07
C SER A 173 -3.88 15.87 4.22
N LEU A 174 -3.76 14.93 3.29
CA LEU A 174 -2.64 14.83 2.35
C LEU A 174 -3.11 15.12 0.93
N SER A 175 -2.95 16.37 0.47
CA SER A 175 -3.05 16.65 -0.96
C SER A 175 -1.94 15.89 -1.73
N PRO A 176 -2.11 15.60 -3.02
CA PRO A 176 -1.07 14.92 -3.81
C PRO A 176 0.29 15.64 -3.76
N LYS A 177 0.30 16.96 -3.82
CA LYS A 177 1.52 17.78 -3.69
C LYS A 177 2.20 17.57 -2.33
N LYS A 178 1.43 17.59 -1.24
CA LYS A 178 1.95 17.40 0.12
C LYS A 178 2.43 15.95 0.35
N TYR A 179 1.74 14.99 -0.24
CA TYR A 179 2.17 13.58 -0.22
C TYR A 179 3.57 13.43 -0.84
N ILE A 180 3.77 13.93 -2.05
CA ILE A 180 5.05 13.86 -2.76
C ILE A 180 6.17 14.60 -1.99
N GLU A 181 5.86 15.74 -1.35
CA GLU A 181 6.84 16.45 -0.51
C GLU A 181 7.33 15.58 0.67
N ILE A 182 6.40 14.94 1.39
CA ILE A 182 6.74 14.09 2.53
C ILE A 182 7.44 12.81 2.07
N GLU A 183 6.99 12.21 0.98
CA GLU A 183 7.63 11.05 0.34
C GLU A 183 9.11 11.33 0.05
N LYS A 184 9.44 12.45 -0.59
CA LYS A 184 10.82 12.87 -0.83
C LYS A 184 11.64 13.04 0.45
N ARG A 185 11.03 13.52 1.55
CA ARG A 185 11.71 13.62 2.85
C ARG A 185 11.97 12.24 3.46
N MET A 186 11.02 11.31 3.35
CA MET A 186 11.19 9.92 3.78
C MET A 186 12.29 9.21 2.98
N GLN A 187 12.33 9.39 1.66
CA GLN A 187 13.39 8.85 0.78
C GLN A 187 14.78 9.37 1.18
N LYS A 188 14.92 10.69 1.45
CA LYS A 188 16.18 11.27 1.93
C LYS A 188 16.61 10.69 3.28
N PHE A 189 15.66 10.48 4.18
CA PHE A 189 15.94 9.84 5.47
C PHE A 189 16.36 8.38 5.28
N ALA A 190 15.64 7.61 4.50
CA ALA A 190 15.94 6.22 4.17
C ALA A 190 17.39 6.07 3.64
N LYS A 191 17.76 6.92 2.66
CA LYS A 191 19.12 6.98 2.13
C LYS A 191 20.18 7.33 3.19
N SER A 192 19.83 8.21 4.17
CA SER A 192 20.77 8.62 5.22
C SER A 192 21.07 7.54 6.26
N ILE A 193 20.28 6.46 6.30
CA ILE A 193 20.43 5.33 7.22
C ILE A 193 20.67 4.00 6.46
N ASP A 194 20.90 4.07 5.15
CA ASP A 194 21.14 2.93 4.26
C ASP A 194 20.06 1.84 4.30
N VAL A 195 18.79 2.27 4.34
CA VAL A 195 17.60 1.40 4.27
C VAL A 195 16.75 1.82 3.09
N PRO A 196 16.32 0.90 2.20
CA PRO A 196 15.42 1.24 1.10
C PRO A 196 14.12 1.90 1.62
N ALA A 197 13.67 2.97 0.95
CA ALA A 197 12.48 3.70 1.36
C ALA A 197 11.23 2.81 1.36
N SER A 198 11.16 1.88 0.41
CA SER A 198 10.09 0.87 0.30
C SER A 198 10.10 -0.18 1.42
N HIS A 199 11.20 -0.33 2.17
CA HIS A 199 11.29 -1.24 3.32
C HIS A 199 10.87 -0.57 4.63
N LEU A 200 10.95 0.78 4.72
CA LEU A 200 10.72 1.49 5.98
C LEU A 200 9.28 1.36 6.50
N ASP A 201 8.28 1.23 5.63
CA ASP A 201 6.91 1.03 6.08
C ASP A 201 6.73 -0.33 6.79
N PHE A 202 7.39 -1.38 6.29
CA PHE A 202 7.43 -2.68 6.96
C PHE A 202 8.12 -2.60 8.32
N VAL A 203 9.26 -1.90 8.40
CA VAL A 203 10.00 -1.74 9.66
C VAL A 203 9.17 -0.98 10.69
N PHE A 204 8.53 0.12 10.29
CA PHE A 204 7.69 0.90 11.18
C PHE A 204 6.45 0.13 11.63
N TRP A 205 5.83 -0.63 10.72
CA TRP A 205 4.71 -1.49 11.06
C TRP A 205 5.12 -2.63 12.00
N TYR A 206 6.26 -3.26 11.76
CA TYR A 206 6.80 -4.31 12.63
C TYR A 206 7.07 -3.79 14.04
N GLN A 207 7.65 -2.61 14.18
CA GLN A 207 7.87 -1.99 15.49
C GLN A 207 6.57 -1.74 16.29
N GLU A 208 5.44 -1.58 15.63
CA GLU A 208 4.14 -1.39 16.30
C GLU A 208 3.41 -2.69 16.58
N THR A 209 3.50 -3.68 15.68
CA THR A 209 2.63 -4.87 15.69
C THR A 209 3.37 -6.18 15.97
N GLY A 210 4.71 -6.18 15.85
CA GLY A 210 5.52 -7.39 15.90
C GLY A 210 5.34 -8.33 14.70
N ARG A 211 4.71 -7.85 13.62
CA ARG A 211 4.36 -8.68 12.46
C ARG A 211 4.68 -8.00 11.15
N ILE A 212 4.97 -8.81 10.13
CA ILE A 212 5.06 -8.39 8.74
C ILE A 212 3.78 -8.83 8.03
N PHE A 213 3.10 -7.88 7.39
CA PHE A 213 1.93 -8.14 6.57
C PHE A 213 2.12 -7.54 5.18
N LYS A 214 1.07 -7.50 4.36
CA LYS A 214 1.10 -6.87 3.02
C LYS A 214 1.18 -5.35 3.10
#